data_24e6e7b473d1153cc7355b31f8816f14
#
_entry.id   24e6e7b473d1153cc7355b31f8816f14
#
_cell.length_a   1.000
_cell.length_b   1.000
_cell.length_c   1.000
_cell.angle_alpha   90.00
_cell.angle_beta   90.00
_cell.angle_gamma   90.00
#
_symmetry.space_group_name_H-M   'P 1'
#
loop_
_entity.id
_entity.type
_entity.pdbx_description
1 polymer ?
#
loop_
_entity_poly.entity_id
_entity_poly.type
_entity_poly.pdbx_seq_one_letter_code
_entity_poly.pdbx_strand_id
1 'polypeptide(L)'
;MPRSTMTVSIQLCPWSEARERARAIRYAVFVEEQGVPVELEWDEWDEPSWHALAVLPDGTAVATGRLLPDGHIGRMAVLQSARGTGVGARVLDALMEQAARLGYRELILSAQTHAAAFYTRAGFEQVGEEFEEAGIPHVEMRKRVGA
;
A
#
# COMPACT_ATOMS: atom_id res chain seq x y z
N MET A 1 28.72 -5.08 -4.50
CA MET A 1 28.00 -3.93 -5.10
C MET A 1 26.78 -3.59 -4.26
N PRO A 2 26.68 -2.37 -3.81
CA PRO A 2 25.46 -1.97 -3.17
C PRO A 2 24.31 -1.99 -4.16
N ARG A 3 23.14 -2.35 -3.70
CA ARG A 3 21.96 -2.35 -4.53
C ARG A 3 21.61 -0.90 -4.92
N SER A 4 21.38 -0.69 -6.19
CA SER A 4 20.96 0.63 -6.66
C SER A 4 19.57 0.96 -6.14
N THR A 5 19.39 2.16 -5.67
CA THR A 5 18.09 2.68 -5.31
C THR A 5 17.34 3.01 -6.60
N MET A 6 16.12 2.52 -6.72
CA MET A 6 15.31 2.84 -7.88
C MET A 6 14.89 4.31 -7.85
N THR A 7 15.10 5.01 -8.95
CA THR A 7 14.70 6.42 -9.06
C THR A 7 13.21 6.49 -9.39
N VAL A 8 12.41 6.89 -8.41
CA VAL A 8 10.97 7.05 -8.60
C VAL A 8 10.53 8.38 -8.01
N SER A 9 9.43 8.91 -8.53
CA SER A 9 8.68 9.98 -7.87
C SER A 9 7.40 9.38 -7.31
N ILE A 10 6.94 9.92 -6.18
CA ILE A 10 5.70 9.47 -5.56
C ILE A 10 4.61 10.47 -5.91
N GLN A 11 3.54 9.96 -6.53
CA GLN A 11 2.36 10.74 -6.87
C GLN A 11 1.24 10.34 -5.93
N LEU A 12 0.59 11.34 -5.34
CA LEU A 12 -0.56 11.12 -4.47
C LEU A 12 -1.77 11.70 -5.18
N CYS A 13 -2.74 10.87 -5.52
CA CYS A 13 -3.82 11.28 -6.40
C CYS A 13 -5.15 10.60 -6.08
N PRO A 14 -6.28 11.20 -6.54
CA PRO A 14 -7.58 10.56 -6.40
C PRO A 14 -7.70 9.37 -7.37
N TRP A 15 -8.72 8.54 -7.13
CA TRP A 15 -8.93 7.34 -7.94
C TRP A 15 -9.07 7.63 -9.43
N SER A 16 -9.73 8.71 -9.79
CA SER A 16 -9.90 9.08 -11.20
C SER A 16 -8.57 9.21 -11.95
N GLU A 17 -7.50 9.60 -11.24
CA GLU A 17 -6.16 9.73 -11.84
C GLU A 17 -5.30 8.48 -11.66
N ALA A 18 -5.50 7.74 -10.56
CA ALA A 18 -4.70 6.57 -10.25
C ALA A 18 -5.20 5.28 -10.87
N ARG A 19 -6.48 5.23 -11.18
CA ARG A 19 -7.22 4.01 -11.48
C ARG A 19 -6.52 3.05 -12.42
N GLU A 20 -6.13 3.51 -13.59
CA GLU A 20 -5.56 2.63 -14.62
C GLU A 20 -4.25 1.98 -14.15
N ARG A 21 -3.34 2.79 -13.64
CA ARG A 21 -2.02 2.31 -13.20
C ARG A 21 -2.10 1.50 -11.91
N ALA A 22 -2.93 1.94 -10.97
CA ALA A 22 -3.11 1.21 -9.72
C ALA A 22 -3.72 -0.16 -9.95
N ARG A 23 -4.73 -0.25 -10.80
CA ARG A 23 -5.39 -1.53 -11.10
C ARG A 23 -4.42 -2.50 -11.78
N ALA A 24 -3.59 -2.02 -12.69
CA ALA A 24 -2.61 -2.88 -13.37
C ALA A 24 -1.61 -3.48 -12.37
N ILE A 25 -1.10 -2.68 -11.44
CA ILE A 25 -0.17 -3.15 -10.42
C ILE A 25 -0.86 -4.15 -9.48
N ARG A 26 -2.05 -3.81 -9.01
CA ARG A 26 -2.80 -4.66 -8.07
C ARG A 26 -3.19 -5.97 -8.71
N TYR A 27 -3.56 -5.97 -9.98
CA TYR A 27 -3.85 -7.20 -10.69
C TYR A 27 -2.62 -8.11 -10.77
N ALA A 28 -1.47 -7.55 -11.13
CA ALA A 28 -0.23 -8.32 -11.23
C ALA A 28 0.16 -8.94 -9.89
N VAL A 29 0.03 -8.19 -8.80
CA VAL A 29 0.47 -8.65 -7.48
C VAL A 29 -0.57 -9.53 -6.81
N PHE A 30 -1.80 -9.07 -6.72
CA PHE A 30 -2.81 -9.78 -5.93
C PHE A 30 -3.49 -10.90 -6.69
N VAL A 31 -3.81 -10.69 -7.95
CA VAL A 31 -4.52 -11.69 -8.73
C VAL A 31 -3.55 -12.69 -9.35
N GLU A 32 -2.55 -12.22 -10.09
CA GLU A 32 -1.64 -13.11 -10.79
C GLU A 32 -0.65 -13.82 -9.86
N GLU A 33 0.00 -13.08 -8.94
CA GLU A 33 0.98 -13.70 -8.05
C GLU A 33 0.33 -14.41 -6.85
N GLN A 34 -0.64 -13.80 -6.20
CA GLN A 34 -1.20 -14.30 -4.95
C GLN A 34 -2.48 -15.11 -5.12
N GLY A 35 -3.07 -15.10 -6.31
CA GLY A 35 -4.26 -15.89 -6.58
C GLY A 35 -5.54 -15.37 -5.94
N VAL A 36 -5.58 -14.11 -5.57
CA VAL A 36 -6.80 -13.49 -5.04
C VAL A 36 -7.82 -13.38 -6.18
N PRO A 37 -9.07 -13.82 -5.98
CA PRO A 37 -10.09 -13.63 -7.00
C PRO A 37 -10.25 -12.17 -7.38
N VAL A 38 -10.34 -11.88 -8.69
CA VAL A 38 -10.37 -10.49 -9.16
C VAL A 38 -11.55 -9.71 -8.58
N GLU A 39 -12.67 -10.37 -8.35
CA GLU A 39 -13.85 -9.72 -7.77
C GLU A 39 -13.67 -9.28 -6.32
N LEU A 40 -12.68 -9.83 -5.62
CA LEU A 40 -12.35 -9.43 -4.25
C LEU A 40 -11.34 -8.28 -4.22
N GLU A 41 -10.63 -8.06 -5.34
CA GLU A 41 -9.61 -7.01 -5.42
C GLU A 41 -10.23 -5.63 -5.61
N TRP A 42 -11.28 -5.53 -6.44
CA TRP A 42 -11.94 -4.26 -6.71
C TRP A 42 -13.08 -4.04 -5.72
N ASP A 43 -13.14 -2.88 -5.09
CA ASP A 43 -14.20 -2.56 -4.15
C ASP A 43 -14.62 -1.09 -4.24
N GLU A 44 -15.66 -0.75 -3.51
CA GLU A 44 -16.25 0.60 -3.52
C GLU A 44 -15.36 1.65 -2.82
N TRP A 45 -14.36 1.20 -2.06
CA TRP A 45 -13.50 2.12 -1.30
C TRP A 45 -12.42 2.77 -2.15
N ASP A 46 -12.21 2.30 -3.38
CA ASP A 46 -11.23 2.89 -4.27
C ASP A 46 -11.55 4.36 -4.57
N GLU A 47 -12.80 4.64 -4.90
CA GLU A 47 -13.19 5.99 -5.32
C GLU A 47 -12.98 7.06 -4.24
N PRO A 48 -13.39 6.86 -2.96
CA PRO A 48 -13.22 7.89 -1.94
C PRO A 48 -11.80 7.96 -1.37
N SER A 49 -10.91 7.08 -1.76
CA SER A 49 -9.58 6.96 -1.17
C SER A 49 -8.53 7.80 -1.89
N TRP A 50 -7.47 8.15 -1.16
CA TRP A 50 -6.25 8.66 -1.75
C TRP A 50 -5.38 7.48 -2.19
N HIS A 51 -4.73 7.62 -3.34
CA HIS A 51 -3.86 6.58 -3.90
C HIS A 51 -2.47 7.14 -4.10
N ALA A 52 -1.47 6.37 -3.69
CA ALA A 52 -0.08 6.70 -3.95
C ALA A 52 0.44 5.81 -5.06
N LEU A 53 1.22 6.37 -5.95
CA LEU A 53 1.89 5.65 -7.03
C LEU A 53 3.36 6.00 -7.00
N ALA A 54 4.22 4.98 -7.12
CA ALA A 54 5.65 5.19 -7.35
C ALA A 54 5.87 5.08 -8.86
N VAL A 55 6.39 6.13 -9.45
CA VAL A 55 6.47 6.27 -10.91
C VAL A 55 7.91 6.47 -11.34
N LEU A 56 8.35 5.67 -12.31
CA LEU A 56 9.68 5.79 -12.91
C LEU A 56 9.77 7.04 -13.81
N PRO A 57 10.97 7.48 -14.17
CA PRO A 57 11.13 8.64 -15.04
C PRO A 57 10.39 8.54 -16.38
N ASP A 58 10.19 7.32 -16.89
CA ASP A 58 9.45 7.10 -18.14
C ASP A 58 7.91 7.10 -17.96
N GLY A 59 7.43 7.31 -16.73
CA GLY A 59 6.01 7.33 -16.47
C GLY A 59 5.41 6.00 -16.02
N THR A 60 6.19 4.93 -15.99
CA THR A 60 5.71 3.62 -15.58
C THR A 60 5.52 3.57 -14.07
N ALA A 61 4.32 3.19 -13.61
CA ALA A 61 4.07 2.99 -12.18
C ALA A 61 4.49 1.59 -11.78
N VAL A 62 5.21 1.48 -10.65
CA VAL A 62 5.77 0.20 -10.18
C VAL A 62 5.30 -0.19 -8.78
N ALA A 63 4.62 0.71 -8.08
CA ALA A 63 4.08 0.41 -6.75
C ALA A 63 2.88 1.31 -6.48
N THR A 64 1.99 0.85 -5.61
CA THR A 64 0.80 1.60 -5.23
C THR A 64 0.37 1.27 -3.81
N GLY A 65 -0.48 2.10 -3.25
CA GLY A 65 -1.16 1.90 -1.98
C GLY A 65 -2.32 2.86 -1.88
N ARG A 66 -3.26 2.59 -0.97
CA ARG A 66 -4.41 3.47 -0.79
C ARG A 66 -4.64 3.83 0.67
N LEU A 67 -5.15 5.03 0.89
CA LEU A 67 -5.56 5.53 2.20
C LEU A 67 -7.06 5.79 2.16
N LEU A 68 -7.81 5.04 2.96
CA LEU A 68 -9.25 5.17 3.06
C LEU A 68 -9.63 6.39 3.92
N PRO A 69 -10.85 6.92 3.75
CA PRO A 69 -11.30 8.06 4.56
C PRO A 69 -11.34 7.81 6.07
N ASP A 70 -11.40 6.56 6.48
CA ASP A 70 -11.44 6.19 7.90
C ASP A 70 -10.06 5.90 8.52
N GLY A 71 -8.99 6.08 7.76
CA GLY A 71 -7.64 5.85 8.25
C GLY A 71 -7.07 4.48 7.93
N HIS A 72 -7.82 3.62 7.23
CA HIS A 72 -7.27 2.34 6.80
C HIS A 72 -6.30 2.53 5.64
N ILE A 73 -5.14 1.87 5.72
CA ILE A 73 -4.19 1.78 4.61
C ILE A 73 -4.28 0.35 4.07
N GLY A 74 -4.31 0.21 2.77
CA GLY A 74 -4.38 -1.10 2.16
C GLY A 74 -3.97 -1.09 0.71
N ARG A 75 -4.17 -2.24 0.07
CA ARG A 75 -3.83 -2.45 -1.34
C ARG A 75 -2.40 -2.01 -1.66
N MET A 76 -1.48 -2.21 -0.69
CA MET A 76 -0.06 -1.97 -0.90
C MET A 76 0.49 -3.06 -1.81
N ALA A 77 1.02 -2.65 -2.94
CA ALA A 77 1.54 -3.60 -3.92
C ALA A 77 2.77 -3.03 -4.61
N VAL A 78 3.80 -3.85 -4.75
CA VAL A 78 5.05 -3.50 -5.44
C VAL A 78 5.29 -4.55 -6.50
N LEU A 79 5.49 -4.13 -7.75
CA LEU A 79 5.82 -5.05 -8.82
C LEU A 79 7.13 -5.77 -8.49
N GLN A 80 7.25 -7.02 -8.91
CA GLN A 80 8.42 -7.85 -8.63
C GLN A 80 9.72 -7.16 -9.02
N SER A 81 9.75 -6.47 -10.16
CA SER A 81 10.93 -5.77 -10.65
C SER A 81 11.39 -4.63 -9.75
N ALA A 82 10.53 -4.11 -8.88
CA ALA A 82 10.84 -2.98 -8.02
C ALA A 82 11.06 -3.38 -6.55
N ARG A 83 10.90 -4.65 -6.21
CA ARG A 83 11.04 -5.13 -4.83
C ARG A 83 12.48 -5.03 -4.35
N GLY A 84 12.64 -4.76 -3.05
CA GLY A 84 13.96 -4.64 -2.45
C GLY A 84 14.68 -3.34 -2.77
N THR A 85 13.98 -2.34 -3.30
CA THR A 85 14.56 -1.04 -3.67
C THR A 85 14.15 0.08 -2.71
N GLY A 86 13.32 -0.20 -1.70
CA GLY A 86 12.80 0.80 -0.79
C GLY A 86 11.56 1.54 -1.29
N VAL A 87 11.05 1.17 -2.45
CA VAL A 87 9.91 1.85 -3.07
C VAL A 87 8.64 1.69 -2.25
N GLY A 88 8.40 0.50 -1.70
CA GLY A 88 7.22 0.27 -0.86
C GLY A 88 7.18 1.18 0.36
N ALA A 89 8.34 1.38 1.00
CA ALA A 89 8.44 2.28 2.15
C ALA A 89 8.12 3.72 1.76
N ARG A 90 8.54 4.15 0.57
CA ARG A 90 8.25 5.51 0.09
C ARG A 90 6.76 5.70 -0.18
N VAL A 91 6.11 4.69 -0.73
CA VAL A 91 4.64 4.73 -0.94
C VAL A 91 3.92 4.83 0.40
N LEU A 92 4.33 4.01 1.36
CA LEU A 92 3.73 4.03 2.70
C LEU A 92 3.96 5.39 3.38
N ASP A 93 5.16 5.94 3.30
CA ASP A 93 5.46 7.26 3.87
C ASP A 93 4.56 8.35 3.29
N ALA A 94 4.33 8.32 1.99
CA ALA A 94 3.45 9.31 1.34
C ALA A 94 2.01 9.22 1.86
N LEU A 95 1.51 8.01 2.05
CA LEU A 95 0.17 7.80 2.60
C LEU A 95 0.09 8.26 4.06
N MET A 96 1.11 7.98 4.85
CA MET A 96 1.16 8.43 6.25
C MET A 96 1.23 9.95 6.36
N GLU A 97 2.02 10.59 5.50
CA GLU A 97 2.10 12.06 5.46
C GLU A 97 0.76 12.67 5.06
N GLN A 98 0.07 12.08 4.10
CA GLN A 98 -1.24 12.58 3.70
C GLN A 98 -2.24 12.44 4.83
N ALA A 99 -2.23 11.32 5.54
CA ALA A 99 -3.10 11.11 6.68
C ALA A 99 -2.88 12.18 7.76
N ALA A 100 -1.60 12.50 8.04
CA ALA A 100 -1.27 13.55 9.00
C ALA A 100 -1.78 14.92 8.54
N ARG A 101 -1.61 15.23 7.26
CA ARG A 101 -2.11 16.49 6.69
C ARG A 101 -3.63 16.60 6.78
N LEU A 102 -4.33 15.47 6.64
CA LEU A 102 -5.79 15.43 6.73
C LEU A 102 -6.29 15.43 8.19
N GLY A 103 -5.40 15.37 9.16
CA GLY A 103 -5.77 15.39 10.57
C GLY A 103 -6.16 14.03 11.14
N TYR A 104 -5.84 12.96 10.43
CA TYR A 104 -6.07 11.61 10.97
C TYR A 104 -5.13 11.37 12.14
N ARG A 105 -5.62 10.71 13.17
CA ARG A 105 -4.84 10.43 14.38
C ARG A 105 -4.36 9.01 14.47
N GLU A 106 -5.01 8.10 13.79
CA GLU A 106 -4.67 6.69 13.82
C GLU A 106 -4.78 6.08 12.45
N LEU A 107 -3.83 5.21 12.12
CA LEU A 107 -3.85 4.42 10.91
C LEU A 107 -4.03 2.96 11.26
N ILE A 108 -4.79 2.25 10.45
CA ILE A 108 -5.11 0.84 10.66
C ILE A 108 -4.84 0.10 9.35
N LEU A 109 -4.30 -1.10 9.46
CA LEU A 109 -4.14 -1.95 8.28
C LEU A 109 -4.22 -3.43 8.66
N SER A 110 -4.51 -4.24 7.65
CA SER A 110 -4.42 -5.70 7.75
C SER A 110 -3.22 -6.12 6.93
N ALA A 111 -2.17 -6.56 7.60
CA ALA A 111 -0.92 -6.95 6.94
C ALA A 111 -0.89 -8.46 6.75
N GLN A 112 -0.51 -8.91 5.57
CA GLN A 112 -0.17 -10.32 5.39
C GLN A 112 0.99 -10.63 6.34
N THR A 113 0.97 -11.77 7.00
CA THR A 113 1.94 -12.07 8.07
C THR A 113 3.38 -11.96 7.61
N HIS A 114 3.67 -12.34 6.36
CA HIS A 114 5.04 -12.24 5.84
C HIS A 114 5.48 -10.78 5.61
N ALA A 115 4.53 -9.84 5.59
CA ALA A 115 4.82 -8.41 5.40
C ALA A 115 4.79 -7.62 6.71
N ALA A 116 4.45 -8.25 7.84
CA ALA A 116 4.29 -7.54 9.11
C ALA A 116 5.55 -6.78 9.53
N ALA A 117 6.73 -7.35 9.30
CA ALA A 117 7.99 -6.70 9.66
C ALA A 117 8.20 -5.38 8.91
N PHE A 118 7.75 -5.30 7.66
CA PHE A 118 7.80 -4.09 6.87
C PHE A 118 7.01 -2.95 7.56
N TYR A 119 5.82 -3.26 8.03
CA TYR A 119 4.99 -2.27 8.72
C TYR A 119 5.50 -1.96 10.13
N THR A 120 6.05 -2.95 10.82
CA THR A 120 6.67 -2.73 12.13
C THR A 120 7.81 -1.71 12.01
N ARG A 121 8.62 -1.81 10.97
CA ARG A 121 9.70 -0.84 10.73
C ARG A 121 9.17 0.57 10.49
N ALA A 122 7.95 0.71 9.99
CA ALA A 122 7.31 2.00 9.78
C ALA A 122 6.60 2.52 11.04
N GLY A 123 6.65 1.78 12.13
CA GLY A 123 6.08 2.20 13.41
C GLY A 123 4.71 1.62 13.74
N PHE A 124 4.23 0.67 12.95
CA PHE A 124 2.96 0.00 13.24
C PHE A 124 3.17 -1.11 14.27
N GLU A 125 2.14 -1.34 15.09
CA GLU A 125 2.15 -2.40 16.10
C GLU A 125 1.00 -3.37 15.82
N GLN A 126 1.26 -4.66 16.02
CA GLN A 126 0.22 -5.68 15.87
C GLN A 126 -0.80 -5.58 16.98
N VAL A 127 -2.08 -5.70 16.61
CA VAL A 127 -3.20 -5.69 17.54
C VAL A 127 -4.02 -6.97 17.31
N GLY A 128 -4.17 -7.78 18.34
CA GLY A 128 -4.95 -9.01 18.26
C GLY A 128 -4.21 -10.17 17.61
N GLU A 129 -4.97 -11.20 17.29
CA GLU A 129 -4.45 -12.44 16.78
C GLU A 129 -4.46 -12.50 15.25
N GLU A 130 -3.70 -13.46 14.70
CA GLU A 130 -3.70 -13.75 13.29
C GLU A 130 -5.09 -14.19 12.82
N PHE A 131 -5.48 -13.78 11.62
CA PHE A 131 -6.74 -14.19 10.99
C PHE A 131 -6.50 -14.42 9.50
N GLU A 132 -7.45 -15.07 8.85
CA GLU A 132 -7.37 -15.28 7.40
C GLU A 132 -8.23 -14.28 6.64
N GLU A 133 -7.69 -13.80 5.51
CA GLU A 133 -8.40 -12.93 4.59
C GLU A 133 -8.02 -13.35 3.18
N ALA A 134 -9.01 -13.67 2.36
CA ALA A 134 -8.81 -14.23 1.02
C ALA A 134 -7.90 -15.46 1.02
N GLY A 135 -7.97 -16.27 2.09
CA GLY A 135 -7.17 -17.48 2.24
C GLY A 135 -5.73 -17.26 2.63
N ILE A 136 -5.34 -16.04 2.97
CA ILE A 136 -3.98 -15.66 3.33
C ILE A 136 -3.94 -15.20 4.79
N PRO A 137 -2.96 -15.68 5.61
CA PRO A 137 -2.86 -15.22 6.99
C PRO A 137 -2.52 -13.73 7.09
N HIS A 138 -3.25 -13.02 7.94
CA HIS A 138 -3.11 -11.58 8.16
C HIS A 138 -3.05 -11.26 9.65
N VAL A 139 -2.52 -10.08 9.98
CA VAL A 139 -2.61 -9.49 11.33
C VAL A 139 -3.07 -8.04 11.19
N GLU A 140 -3.87 -7.58 12.15
CA GLU A 140 -4.22 -6.16 12.19
C GLU A 140 -3.06 -5.39 12.81
N MET A 141 -2.75 -4.24 12.24
CA MET A 141 -1.70 -3.37 12.76
C MET A 141 -2.21 -1.93 12.84
N ARG A 142 -1.71 -1.19 13.83
CA ARG A 142 -2.12 0.19 14.07
C ARG A 142 -0.94 1.08 14.35
N LYS A 143 -1.08 2.36 14.01
CA LYS A 143 -0.08 3.37 14.30
C LYS A 143 -0.76 4.70 14.55
N ARG A 144 -0.32 5.41 15.60
CA ARG A 144 -0.74 6.78 15.83
C ARG A 144 0.07 7.72 14.94
N VAL A 145 -0.60 8.70 14.32
CA VAL A 145 0.01 9.71 13.47
C VAL A 145 -0.53 11.08 13.88
N GLY A 146 0.26 12.10 13.57
CA GLY A 146 -0.10 13.47 13.91
C GLY A 146 0.17 13.78 15.37
N ALA A 147 -0.26 14.93 15.80
CA ALA A 147 -0.06 15.44 17.16
C ALA A 147 -1.27 15.13 18.04
#